data_bb560c9b173fa6a87da331754a987910
#
_entry.id   bb560c9b173fa6a87da331754a987910
#
_cell.length_a   1.000
_cell.length_b   1.000
_cell.length_c   1.000
_cell.angle_alpha   90.00
_cell.angle_beta   90.00
_cell.angle_gamma   90.00
#
_symmetry.space_group_name_H-M   'P 1'
#
loop_
_entity.id
_entity.type
_entity.pdbx_description
1 polymer ?
#
loop_
_entity_poly.entity_id
_entity_poly.type
_entity_poly.pdbx_seq_one_letter_code
_entity_poly.pdbx_strand_id
1 'polypeptide(L)' 'MKQIITDNTELLEVLEANGINIICNDNMEMMITDADAIRIDAIVAEKAPAAFADYVIY' A
#
# COMPACT_ATOMS: atom_id res chain seq x y z
N MET A 1 -10.67 -1.97 8.43
CA MET A 1 -9.51 -2.21 7.58
C MET A 1 -9.83 -1.93 6.12
N LYS A 2 -8.82 -1.62 5.34
CA LYS A 2 -8.95 -1.38 3.91
C LYS A 2 -8.16 -2.42 3.14
N GLN A 3 -8.54 -2.66 1.89
CA GLN A 3 -7.80 -3.55 1.01
C GLN A 3 -6.97 -2.72 0.04
N ILE A 4 -5.71 -3.12 -0.17
CA ILE A 4 -4.87 -2.54 -1.22
C ILE A 4 -4.73 -3.54 -2.36
N ILE A 5 -4.93 -3.09 -3.59
CA ILE A 5 -4.78 -3.90 -4.79
C ILE A 5 -3.70 -3.29 -5.67
N THR A 6 -2.63 -4.02 -5.85
CA THR A 6 -1.54 -3.67 -6.75
C THR A 6 -0.75 -4.93 -7.11
N ASP A 7 -0.20 -4.98 -8.30
CA ASP A 7 0.75 -6.00 -8.71
C ASP A 7 2.19 -5.47 -8.75
N ASN A 8 2.39 -4.25 -8.29
CA ASN A 8 3.71 -3.62 -8.24
C ASN A 8 4.42 -4.00 -6.94
N THR A 9 5.31 -4.99 -7.00
CA THR A 9 6.05 -5.47 -5.83
C THR A 9 7.02 -4.43 -5.27
N GLU A 10 7.56 -3.56 -6.09
CA GLU A 10 8.44 -2.48 -5.61
C GLU A 10 7.67 -1.48 -4.75
N LEU A 11 6.44 -1.18 -5.13
CA LEU A 11 5.56 -0.34 -4.30
C LEU A 11 5.36 -0.96 -2.93
N LEU A 12 5.05 -2.26 -2.89
CA LEU A 12 4.83 -2.96 -1.61
C LEU A 12 6.08 -2.90 -0.73
N GLU A 13 7.27 -3.07 -1.31
CA GLU A 13 8.53 -2.96 -0.58
C GLU A 13 8.74 -1.55 -0.02
N VAL A 14 8.46 -0.53 -0.79
CA VAL A 14 8.57 0.87 -0.34
C VAL A 14 7.60 1.14 0.81
N LEU A 15 6.37 0.67 0.70
CA LEU A 15 5.38 0.86 1.76
C LEU A 15 5.80 0.19 3.06
N GLU A 16 6.26 -1.05 2.98
CA GLU A 16 6.73 -1.78 4.17
C GLU A 16 7.96 -1.11 4.79
N ALA A 17 8.88 -0.63 3.97
CA ALA A 17 10.05 0.10 4.44
C ALA A 17 9.68 1.42 5.14
N ASN A 18 8.52 1.96 4.86
CA ASN A 18 8.01 3.18 5.48
C ASN A 18 7.00 2.91 6.61
N GLY A 19 6.94 1.70 7.10
CA GLY A 19 6.17 1.34 8.28
C GLY A 19 4.71 0.95 8.01
N ILE A 20 4.34 0.73 6.76
CA ILE A 20 3.01 0.22 6.44
C ILE A 20 2.99 -1.28 6.69
N ASN A 21 2.04 -1.73 7.49
CA ASN A 21 1.90 -3.14 7.82
C ASN A 21 0.84 -3.76 6.89
N ILE A 22 1.29 -4.60 5.95
CA ILE A 22 0.42 -5.26 4.99
C ILE A 22 0.17 -6.69 5.46
N ILE A 23 -1.09 -7.03 5.68
CA ILE A 23 -1.52 -8.34 6.17
C ILE A 23 -2.29 -9.06 5.08
N CYS A 24 -1.88 -10.28 4.76
CA CYS A 24 -2.61 -11.13 3.83
C CYS A 24 -3.67 -11.93 4.60
N ASN A 25 -4.92 -11.82 4.18
CA ASN A 25 -6.00 -12.58 4.81
C ASN A 25 -6.18 -13.97 4.16
N ASP A 26 -7.18 -14.72 4.62
CA ASP A 26 -7.44 -16.08 4.12
C ASP A 26 -7.85 -16.12 2.64
N ASN A 27 -8.35 -15.02 2.12
CA ASN A 27 -8.74 -14.90 0.70
C ASN A 27 -7.59 -14.37 -0.17
N MET A 28 -6.37 -14.30 0.37
CA MET A 28 -5.17 -13.77 -0.30
C MET A 28 -5.30 -12.30 -0.67
N GLU A 29 -6.12 -11.57 0.07
CA GLU A 29 -6.25 -10.13 -0.09
C GLU A 29 -5.28 -9.40 0.84
N MET A 30 -4.62 -8.38 0.32
CA MET A 30 -3.69 -7.57 1.11
C MET A 30 -4.49 -6.49 1.86
N MET A 31 -4.43 -6.53 3.18
CA MET A 31 -5.20 -5.65 4.05
C MET A 31 -4.28 -4.70 4.81
N ILE A 32 -4.76 -3.49 5.01
CA ILE A 32 -4.06 -2.45 5.77
C ILE A 32 -5.04 -1.77 6.72
N THR A 33 -4.51 -1.12 7.76
CA THR A 33 -5.35 -0.34 8.65
C THR A 33 -5.82 0.94 7.96
N ASP A 34 -6.92 1.52 8.45
CA ASP A 34 -7.43 2.79 7.93
C ASP A 34 -6.39 3.91 8.08
N ALA A 35 -5.65 3.91 9.18
CA ALA A 35 -4.58 4.88 9.42
C ALA A 35 -3.46 4.73 8.39
N ASP A 36 -3.06 3.50 8.07
CA ASP A 36 -2.04 3.24 7.07
C ASP A 36 -2.52 3.60 5.66
N ALA A 37 -3.80 3.40 5.38
CA ALA A 37 -4.37 3.77 4.08
C ALA A 37 -4.19 5.26 3.79
N ILE A 38 -4.37 6.11 4.80
CA ILE A 38 -4.15 7.54 4.68
C ILE A 38 -2.67 7.85 4.40
N ARG A 39 -1.77 7.13 5.05
CA ARG A 39 -0.33 7.33 4.92
C ARG A 39 0.20 6.93 3.54
N ILE A 40 -0.40 5.95 2.90
CA ILE A 40 0.07 5.44 1.60
C ILE A 40 0.12 6.54 0.55
N ASP A 41 -0.95 7.32 0.42
CA ASP A 41 -0.99 8.39 -0.57
C ASP A 41 0.13 9.42 -0.34
N ALA A 42 0.42 9.75 0.91
CA ALA A 42 1.50 10.66 1.25
C ALA A 42 2.87 10.06 0.94
N ILE A 43 3.07 8.78 1.23
CA ILE A 43 4.32 8.08 0.96
C ILE A 43 4.58 8.03 -0.55
N VAL A 44 3.58 7.67 -1.34
CA VAL A 44 3.70 7.60 -2.79
C VAL A 44 4.01 8.97 -3.38
N ALA A 45 3.30 10.00 -2.92
CA ALA A 45 3.52 11.37 -3.40
C ALA A 45 4.94 11.87 -3.11
N GLU A 46 5.51 11.47 -1.97
CA GLU A 46 6.84 11.91 -1.56
C GLU A 46 7.95 11.08 -2.19
N LYS A 47 7.79 9.75 -2.23
CA LYS A 47 8.88 8.82 -2.57
C LYS A 47 8.90 8.41 -4.04
N ALA A 48 7.73 8.32 -4.69
CA ALA A 48 7.65 7.78 -6.04
C ALA A 48 6.36 8.19 -6.74
N PRO A 49 6.14 9.48 -7.00
CA PRO A 49 4.83 9.98 -7.41
C PRO A 49 4.36 9.46 -8.78
N ALA A 50 5.25 9.14 -9.69
CA ALA A 50 4.87 8.72 -11.03
C ALA A 50 4.97 7.20 -11.22
N ALA A 51 5.99 6.58 -10.64
CA ALA A 51 6.28 5.17 -10.86
C ALA A 51 5.35 4.23 -10.09
N PHE A 52 4.80 4.67 -8.96
CA PHE A 52 4.01 3.84 -8.07
C PHE A 52 2.56 4.29 -7.91
N ALA A 53 2.01 4.99 -8.90
CA ALA A 53 0.61 5.39 -8.88
C ALA A 53 -0.37 4.25 -9.18
N ASP A 54 0.12 3.05 -9.33
CA ASP A 54 -0.55 1.89 -9.90
C ASP A 54 -1.14 1.01 -8.79
N TYR A 55 -2.01 1.59 -7.98
CA TYR A 55 -2.65 0.88 -6.88
C TYR A 55 -4.06 1.41 -6.64
N VAL A 56 -4.90 0.56 -6.03
CA VAL A 56 -6.27 0.94 -5.62
C VAL A 56 -6.45 0.55 -4.15
N ILE A 57 -7.08 1.42 -3.39
CA ILE A 57 -7.43 1.15 -1.99
C ILE A 57 -8.94 1.22 -1.84
N TYR A 58 -9.52 0.16 -1.27
CA TYR A 58 -10.95 0.05 -1.03
C TYR A 58 -11.33 0.31 0.41
#